data_342dbc987285339c85411ff505bcdd08
#
_entry.id   342dbc987285339c85411ff505bcdd08
#
_cell.length_a   1.000
_cell.length_b   1.000
_cell.length_c   1.000
_cell.angle_alpha   90.00
_cell.angle_beta   90.00
_cell.angle_gamma   90.00
#
_symmetry.space_group_name_H-M   'P 1'
#
loop_
_entity.id
_entity.type
_entity.pdbx_description
1 polymer ?
#
loop_
_entity_poly.entity_id
_entity_poly.type
_entity_poly.pdbx_seq_one_letter_code
_entity_poly.pdbx_strand_id
1 'polypeptide(L)'
;MTDIARATDLIAQEVTASGLELVRVKLFGQDDERTLQVMAENPETGQLVIEQCMALSRRISAALDAREEAGDDLIEGAYRLEVSSPGIDRPLTRAKDFVNWAGHEVRINLAKDAEAPVGNRRTFHGDLLGIEGDKIAVDDRKNGRVELTFATIHSAKLVLTDKLIAATVPLDTSGADEIIETEDDLQEQEDS
;
A
#
# COMPACT_ATOMS: atom_id res chain seq x y z
N MET A 1 22.38 -1.09 9.54
CA MET A 1 21.79 -0.09 8.58
C MET A 1 20.55 -0.70 7.98
N THR A 2 19.41 -0.05 8.11
CA THR A 2 18.14 -0.54 7.57
C THR A 2 18.20 -0.75 6.06
N ASP A 3 17.89 -1.96 5.59
CA ASP A 3 17.83 -2.34 4.17
C ASP A 3 16.37 -2.60 3.75
N ILE A 4 15.66 -1.52 3.48
CA ILE A 4 14.25 -1.59 3.11
C ILE A 4 14.00 -2.37 1.80
N ALA A 5 14.99 -2.43 0.91
CA ALA A 5 14.86 -3.19 -0.34
C ALA A 5 14.79 -4.69 -0.04
N ARG A 6 15.75 -5.22 0.73
CA ARG A 6 15.75 -6.63 1.14
C ARG A 6 14.57 -6.98 2.04
N ALA A 7 14.17 -6.07 2.94
CA ALA A 7 12.96 -6.26 3.73
C ALA A 7 11.71 -6.34 2.84
N THR A 8 11.62 -5.50 1.81
CA THR A 8 10.53 -5.55 0.84
C THR A 8 10.51 -6.86 0.06
N ASP A 9 11.66 -7.38 -0.36
CA ASP A 9 11.77 -8.65 -1.07
C ASP A 9 11.31 -9.84 -0.19
N LEU A 10 11.70 -9.86 1.08
CA LEU A 10 11.25 -10.86 2.05
C LEU A 10 9.73 -10.78 2.27
N ILE A 11 9.21 -9.57 2.49
CA ILE A 11 7.77 -9.34 2.67
C ILE A 11 6.98 -9.77 1.42
N ALA A 12 7.48 -9.47 0.22
CA ALA A 12 6.85 -9.89 -1.03
C ALA A 12 6.74 -11.41 -1.17
N GLN A 13 7.76 -12.16 -0.70
CA GLN A 13 7.73 -13.62 -0.67
C GLN A 13 6.63 -14.13 0.27
N GLU A 14 6.51 -13.56 1.48
CA GLU A 14 5.49 -13.96 2.46
C GLU A 14 4.07 -13.62 1.99
N VAL A 15 3.88 -12.46 1.36
CA VAL A 15 2.61 -12.05 0.75
C VAL A 15 2.21 -13.04 -0.36
N THR A 16 3.13 -13.33 -1.27
CA THR A 16 2.89 -14.27 -2.39
C THR A 16 2.60 -15.69 -1.88
N ALA A 17 3.35 -16.17 -0.87
CA ALA A 17 3.13 -17.47 -0.25
C ALA A 17 1.77 -17.58 0.46
N SER A 18 1.15 -16.46 0.78
CA SER A 18 -0.22 -16.37 1.34
C SER A 18 -1.31 -16.28 0.28
N GLY A 19 -0.96 -16.35 -1.02
CA GLY A 19 -1.90 -16.18 -2.14
C GLY A 19 -2.39 -14.75 -2.33
N LEU A 20 -1.65 -13.79 -1.77
CA LEU A 20 -1.97 -12.36 -1.81
C LEU A 20 -0.99 -11.62 -2.73
N GLU A 21 -1.29 -10.36 -3.01
CA GLU A 21 -0.44 -9.49 -3.80
C GLU A 21 0.02 -8.28 -2.99
N LEU A 22 1.32 -8.01 -3.03
CA LEU A 22 1.90 -6.84 -2.41
C LEU A 22 1.55 -5.57 -3.19
N VAL A 23 1.03 -4.57 -2.48
CA VAL A 23 0.73 -3.24 -3.03
C VAL A 23 1.84 -2.26 -2.68
N ARG A 24 2.25 -2.20 -1.40
CA ARG A 24 3.28 -1.26 -0.95
C ARG A 24 3.93 -1.72 0.34
N VAL A 25 5.24 -1.49 0.45
CA VAL A 25 5.98 -1.49 1.72
C VAL A 25 6.52 -0.07 1.93
N LYS A 26 6.34 0.47 3.12
CA LYS A 26 6.85 1.79 3.47
C LYS A 26 7.25 1.84 4.94
N LEU A 27 8.47 2.29 5.20
CA LEU A 27 8.95 2.61 6.54
C LEU A 27 8.89 4.13 6.72
N PHE A 28 8.23 4.60 7.78
CA PHE A 28 8.08 6.02 8.10
C PHE A 28 7.98 6.22 9.61
N GLY A 29 7.94 7.47 10.05
CA GLY A 29 8.02 7.83 11.46
C GLY A 29 9.48 7.91 11.95
N GLN A 30 9.66 8.35 13.17
CA GLN A 30 10.94 8.48 13.86
C GLN A 30 10.82 7.90 15.26
N ASP A 31 11.92 7.41 15.80
CA ASP A 31 12.01 6.88 17.15
C ASP A 31 10.88 5.87 17.46
N ASP A 32 10.15 6.06 18.54
CA ASP A 32 9.09 5.14 19.02
C ASP A 32 7.83 5.10 18.12
N GLU A 33 7.68 6.07 17.20
CA GLU A 33 6.56 6.11 16.23
C GLU A 33 6.92 5.48 14.88
N ARG A 34 8.06 4.83 14.80
CA ARG A 34 8.52 4.21 13.56
C ARG A 34 7.61 3.07 13.15
N THR A 35 7.11 3.12 11.92
CA THR A 35 6.11 2.17 11.42
C THR A 35 6.55 1.58 10.09
N LEU A 36 6.57 0.24 10.04
CA LEU A 36 6.69 -0.53 8.81
C LEU A 36 5.27 -0.86 8.32
N GLN A 37 4.80 -0.11 7.34
CA GLN A 37 3.49 -0.33 6.74
C GLN A 37 3.61 -1.26 5.54
N VAL A 38 2.82 -2.32 5.55
CA VAL A 38 2.64 -3.27 4.45
C VAL A 38 1.20 -3.21 3.99
N MET A 39 0.99 -2.82 2.73
CA MET A 39 -0.31 -2.91 2.08
C MET A 39 -0.31 -4.09 1.12
N ALA A 40 -1.29 -4.96 1.27
CA ALA A 40 -1.48 -6.12 0.40
C ALA A 40 -2.97 -6.28 0.05
N GLU A 41 -3.25 -7.07 -0.96
CA GLU A 41 -4.61 -7.32 -1.42
C GLU A 41 -4.80 -8.77 -1.85
N ASN A 42 -6.03 -9.25 -1.75
CA ASN A 42 -6.45 -10.44 -2.47
C ASN A 42 -6.63 -10.07 -3.95
N PRO A 43 -6.01 -10.78 -4.90
CA PRO A 43 -6.08 -10.43 -6.32
C PRO A 43 -7.50 -10.51 -6.91
N GLU A 44 -8.41 -11.25 -6.30
CA GLU A 44 -9.80 -11.40 -6.75
C GLU A 44 -10.69 -10.23 -6.31
N THR A 45 -10.43 -9.68 -5.12
CA THR A 45 -11.29 -8.62 -4.54
C THR A 45 -10.63 -7.24 -4.50
N GLY A 46 -9.30 -7.18 -4.63
CA GLY A 46 -8.52 -5.96 -4.48
C GLY A 46 -8.40 -5.46 -3.03
N GLN A 47 -8.80 -6.27 -2.04
CA GLN A 47 -8.85 -5.91 -0.63
C GLN A 47 -8.37 -7.08 0.25
N LEU A 48 -8.14 -6.81 1.56
CA LEU A 48 -7.95 -7.83 2.58
C LEU A 48 -9.08 -7.74 3.61
N VAL A 49 -9.52 -8.89 4.10
CA VAL A 49 -10.33 -8.98 5.32
C VAL A 49 -9.41 -9.02 6.55
N ILE A 50 -9.98 -8.78 7.73
CA ILE A 50 -9.22 -8.64 8.98
C ILE A 50 -8.40 -9.88 9.29
N GLU A 51 -8.97 -11.08 9.12
CA GLU A 51 -8.30 -12.36 9.36
C GLU A 51 -7.06 -12.53 8.46
N GLN A 52 -7.15 -12.09 7.20
CA GLN A 52 -6.02 -12.10 6.27
C GLN A 52 -4.93 -11.12 6.70
N CYS A 53 -5.30 -9.92 7.17
CA CYS A 53 -4.35 -8.95 7.72
C CYS A 53 -3.60 -9.52 8.92
N MET A 54 -4.32 -10.14 9.86
CA MET A 54 -3.74 -10.75 11.06
C MET A 54 -2.82 -11.92 10.73
N ALA A 55 -3.26 -12.82 9.84
CA ALA A 55 -2.45 -13.96 9.43
C ALA A 55 -1.17 -13.53 8.73
N LEU A 56 -1.28 -12.56 7.81
CA LEU A 56 -0.14 -12.01 7.09
C LEU A 56 0.82 -11.27 8.02
N SER A 57 0.31 -10.48 8.97
CA SER A 57 1.11 -9.79 9.98
C SER A 57 1.98 -10.75 10.79
N ARG A 58 1.40 -11.85 11.28
CA ARG A 58 2.14 -12.89 12.03
C ARG A 58 3.23 -13.54 11.19
N ARG A 59 2.96 -13.82 9.91
CA ARG A 59 3.95 -14.42 9.00
C ARG A 59 5.10 -13.47 8.72
N ILE A 60 4.81 -12.22 8.44
CA ILE A 60 5.84 -11.19 8.17
C ILE A 60 6.70 -10.97 9.43
N SER A 61 6.08 -10.85 10.61
CA SER A 61 6.82 -10.72 11.87
C SER A 61 7.77 -11.88 12.06
N ALA A 62 7.27 -13.12 12.00
CA ALA A 62 8.12 -14.30 12.16
C ALA A 62 9.27 -14.38 11.14
N ALA A 63 9.04 -13.96 9.90
CA ALA A 63 10.08 -13.96 8.88
C ALA A 63 11.17 -12.89 9.13
N LEU A 64 10.78 -11.71 9.63
CA LEU A 64 11.71 -10.64 10.01
C LEU A 64 12.49 -11.02 11.27
N ASP A 65 11.82 -11.57 12.30
CA ASP A 65 12.42 -12.04 13.54
C ASP A 65 13.47 -13.13 13.28
N ALA A 66 13.17 -14.08 12.39
CA ALA A 66 14.11 -15.14 12.00
C ALA A 66 15.38 -14.58 11.31
N ARG A 67 15.28 -13.47 10.60
CA ARG A 67 16.45 -12.78 10.02
C ARG A 67 17.27 -12.09 11.09
N GLU A 68 16.62 -11.40 12.01
CA GLU A 68 17.27 -10.74 13.15
C GLU A 68 18.03 -11.76 14.02
N GLU A 69 17.40 -12.89 14.36
CA GLU A 69 18.02 -13.98 15.12
C GLU A 69 19.24 -14.59 14.41
N ALA A 70 19.20 -14.62 13.08
CA ALA A 70 20.34 -15.06 12.27
C ALA A 70 21.47 -14.02 12.14
N GLY A 71 21.32 -12.85 12.78
CA GLY A 71 22.27 -11.75 12.71
C GLY A 71 22.19 -10.93 11.42
N ASP A 72 21.12 -11.06 10.66
CA ASP A 72 20.83 -10.35 9.41
C ASP A 72 19.63 -9.43 9.63
N ASP A 73 19.75 -8.46 10.53
CA ASP A 73 18.71 -7.48 10.84
C ASP A 73 18.46 -6.55 9.64
N LEU A 74 17.29 -6.71 9.01
CA LEU A 74 16.88 -5.94 7.83
C LEU A 74 16.34 -4.55 8.20
N ILE A 75 15.80 -4.40 9.41
CA ILE A 75 15.21 -3.13 9.88
C ILE A 75 15.74 -2.81 11.27
N GLU A 76 16.85 -2.11 11.32
CA GLU A 76 17.55 -1.76 12.56
C GLU A 76 16.65 -0.94 13.50
N GLY A 77 16.55 -1.36 14.76
CA GLY A 77 15.81 -0.71 15.83
C GLY A 77 14.31 -1.02 15.86
N ALA A 78 13.62 -0.56 16.90
CA ALA A 78 12.21 -0.82 17.12
C ALA A 78 11.31 -0.18 16.05
N TYR A 79 10.24 -0.86 15.68
CA TYR A 79 9.19 -0.38 14.79
C TYR A 79 7.87 -1.10 15.09
N ARG A 80 6.77 -0.47 14.69
CA ARG A 80 5.46 -1.11 14.65
C ARG A 80 5.22 -1.71 13.27
N LEU A 81 4.86 -2.97 13.18
CA LEU A 81 4.38 -3.56 11.93
C LEU A 81 2.89 -3.28 11.77
N GLU A 82 2.53 -2.67 10.65
CA GLU A 82 1.14 -2.40 10.25
C GLU A 82 0.85 -3.13 8.93
N VAL A 83 -0.08 -4.08 8.96
CA VAL A 83 -0.56 -4.77 7.74
C VAL A 83 -1.98 -4.34 7.48
N SER A 84 -2.24 -3.82 6.29
CA SER A 84 -3.54 -3.27 5.93
C SER A 84 -3.94 -3.56 4.49
N SER A 85 -5.24 -3.51 4.24
CA SER A 85 -5.80 -3.42 2.90
C SER A 85 -5.52 -2.04 2.30
N PRO A 86 -5.31 -1.89 0.97
CA PRO A 86 -5.34 -0.59 0.34
C PRO A 86 -6.75 0.01 0.48
N GLY A 87 -6.84 1.26 0.91
CA GLY A 87 -8.12 1.97 1.01
C GLY A 87 -8.77 2.24 -0.36
N ILE A 88 -9.94 2.88 -0.37
CA ILE A 88 -10.64 3.27 -1.61
C ILE A 88 -9.75 4.22 -2.44
N ASP A 89 -9.10 5.19 -1.81
CA ASP A 89 -8.12 6.09 -2.43
C ASP A 89 -6.71 5.46 -2.51
N ARG A 90 -6.67 4.20 -2.88
CA ARG A 90 -5.49 3.34 -2.88
C ARG A 90 -4.29 3.91 -3.62
N PRO A 91 -3.06 3.60 -3.18
CA PRO A 91 -1.86 3.90 -3.96
C PRO A 91 -1.81 3.04 -5.23
N LEU A 92 -1.32 3.65 -6.32
CA LEU A 92 -1.01 2.97 -7.57
C LEU A 92 0.51 2.80 -7.65
N THR A 93 0.98 1.57 -7.51
CA THR A 93 2.41 1.26 -7.37
C THR A 93 2.94 0.32 -8.45
N ARG A 94 2.05 -0.38 -9.14
CA ARG A 94 2.37 -1.38 -10.16
C ARG A 94 1.75 -0.96 -11.49
N ALA A 95 2.37 -1.35 -12.60
CA ALA A 95 1.85 -1.03 -13.95
C ALA A 95 0.39 -1.48 -14.13
N LYS A 96 0.02 -2.66 -13.60
CA LYS A 96 -1.36 -3.16 -13.65
C LYS A 96 -2.36 -2.25 -12.95
N ASP A 97 -1.96 -1.50 -11.91
CA ASP A 97 -2.85 -0.58 -11.22
C ASP A 97 -3.31 0.54 -12.15
N PHE A 98 -2.42 1.03 -13.03
CA PHE A 98 -2.74 2.07 -14.01
C PHE A 98 -3.60 1.55 -15.18
N VAL A 99 -3.61 0.24 -15.41
CA VAL A 99 -4.56 -0.41 -16.34
C VAL A 99 -5.92 -0.55 -15.70
N ASN A 100 -5.96 -1.14 -14.50
CA ASN A 100 -7.20 -1.52 -13.82
C ASN A 100 -8.04 -0.31 -13.41
N TRP A 101 -7.39 0.80 -13.10
CA TRP A 101 -8.04 2.02 -12.61
C TRP A 101 -8.12 3.14 -13.66
N ALA A 102 -7.92 2.80 -14.94
CA ALA A 102 -8.15 3.75 -16.02
C ALA A 102 -9.59 4.29 -16.00
N GLY A 103 -9.75 5.58 -16.27
CA GLY A 103 -11.03 6.29 -16.19
C GLY A 103 -11.39 6.83 -14.80
N HIS A 104 -10.55 6.60 -13.77
CA HIS A 104 -10.71 7.20 -12.46
C HIS A 104 -9.75 8.36 -12.25
N GLU A 105 -10.13 9.26 -11.36
CA GLU A 105 -9.32 10.43 -11.04
C GLU A 105 -8.10 10.04 -10.19
N VAL A 106 -6.93 10.57 -10.57
CA VAL A 106 -5.66 10.29 -9.91
C VAL A 106 -4.93 11.56 -9.51
N ARG A 107 -4.12 11.43 -8.47
CA ARG A 107 -3.09 12.39 -8.10
C ARG A 107 -1.73 11.72 -8.22
N ILE A 108 -0.86 12.27 -9.06
CA ILE A 108 0.48 11.75 -9.33
C ILE A 108 1.51 12.81 -8.97
N ASN A 109 2.54 12.42 -8.21
CA ASN A 109 3.69 13.25 -7.90
C ASN A 109 4.94 12.61 -8.51
N LEU A 110 5.72 13.39 -9.23
CA LEU A 110 7.02 12.96 -9.76
C LEU A 110 8.12 13.06 -8.70
N ALA A 111 9.16 12.27 -8.86
CA ALA A 111 10.38 12.36 -8.07
C ALA A 111 11.04 13.73 -8.23
N LYS A 112 11.80 14.17 -7.23
CA LYS A 112 12.40 15.52 -7.19
C LYS A 112 13.41 15.77 -8.31
N ASP A 113 14.11 14.73 -8.70
CA ASP A 113 15.15 14.67 -9.74
C ASP A 113 14.59 14.31 -11.12
N ALA A 114 13.31 13.96 -11.22
CA ALA A 114 12.69 13.65 -12.50
C ALA A 114 12.52 14.89 -13.38
N GLU A 115 12.69 14.70 -14.68
CA GLU A 115 12.33 15.74 -15.67
C GLU A 115 10.82 15.94 -15.70
N ALA A 116 10.39 17.18 -15.58
CA ALA A 116 8.97 17.52 -15.61
C ALA A 116 8.50 17.69 -17.07
N PRO A 117 7.45 16.98 -17.51
CA PRO A 117 6.98 17.06 -18.91
C PRO A 117 6.34 18.39 -19.25
N VAL A 118 5.94 19.18 -18.25
CA VAL A 118 5.32 20.51 -18.41
C VAL A 118 5.94 21.50 -17.44
N GLY A 119 6.77 22.39 -17.91
CA GLY A 119 7.47 23.40 -17.09
C GLY A 119 8.20 22.74 -15.92
N ASN A 120 8.07 23.32 -14.72
CA ASN A 120 8.66 22.76 -13.49
C ASN A 120 7.63 21.99 -12.63
N ARG A 121 6.53 21.59 -13.22
CA ARG A 121 5.41 21.00 -12.49
C ARG A 121 5.67 19.53 -12.19
N ARG A 122 5.50 19.14 -10.93
CA ARG A 122 5.74 17.77 -10.43
C ARG A 122 4.49 17.06 -9.90
N THR A 123 3.37 17.78 -9.81
CA THR A 123 2.09 17.21 -9.36
C THR A 123 1.06 17.36 -10.47
N PHE A 124 0.45 16.25 -10.83
CA PHE A 124 -0.60 16.14 -11.85
C PHE A 124 -1.88 15.59 -11.20
N HIS A 125 -3.02 16.11 -11.65
CA HIS A 125 -4.32 15.77 -11.07
C HIS A 125 -5.37 15.79 -12.18
N GLY A 126 -5.96 14.66 -12.46
CA GLY A 126 -6.94 14.50 -13.54
C GLY A 126 -7.34 13.04 -13.73
N ASP A 127 -7.99 12.76 -14.84
CA ASP A 127 -8.45 11.40 -15.16
C ASP A 127 -7.30 10.55 -15.70
N LEU A 128 -7.13 9.37 -15.12
CA LEU A 128 -6.17 8.38 -15.60
C LEU A 128 -6.68 7.80 -16.92
N LEU A 129 -5.91 7.94 -17.98
CA LEU A 129 -6.25 7.38 -19.29
C LEU A 129 -5.68 5.95 -19.47
N GLY A 130 -4.71 5.58 -18.63
CA GLY A 130 -4.09 4.25 -18.64
C GLY A 130 -2.57 4.32 -18.75
N ILE A 131 -1.96 3.18 -19.04
CA ILE A 131 -0.52 3.02 -19.26
C ILE A 131 -0.27 2.27 -20.57
N GLU A 132 0.69 2.73 -21.35
CA GLU A 132 1.18 2.06 -22.55
C GLU A 132 2.71 1.96 -22.48
N GLY A 133 3.21 0.72 -22.37
CA GLY A 133 4.62 0.49 -22.08
C GLY A 133 5.02 1.09 -20.73
N ASP A 134 5.90 2.08 -20.75
CA ASP A 134 6.35 2.82 -19.58
C ASP A 134 5.68 4.20 -19.41
N LYS A 135 4.74 4.56 -20.30
CA LYS A 135 4.08 5.86 -20.34
C LYS A 135 2.68 5.79 -19.76
N ILE A 136 2.45 6.58 -18.71
CA ILE A 136 1.16 6.79 -18.10
C ILE A 136 0.54 8.05 -18.68
N ALA A 137 -0.64 7.94 -19.25
CA ALA A 137 -1.40 9.05 -19.77
C ALA A 137 -2.43 9.53 -18.77
N VAL A 138 -2.46 10.84 -18.53
CA VAL A 138 -3.41 11.51 -17.63
C VAL A 138 -4.02 12.71 -18.36
N ASP A 139 -5.33 12.87 -18.29
CA ASP A 139 -5.99 14.11 -18.69
C ASP A 139 -5.97 15.10 -17.53
N ASP A 140 -4.84 15.83 -17.41
CA ASP A 140 -4.61 16.75 -16.32
C ASP A 140 -5.51 17.98 -16.41
N ARG A 141 -6.17 18.34 -15.33
CA ARG A 141 -7.13 19.46 -15.25
C ARG A 141 -6.61 20.81 -15.75
N LYS A 142 -5.29 21.01 -15.72
CA LYS A 142 -4.65 22.30 -16.11
C LYS A 142 -4.00 22.27 -17.48
N ASN A 143 -3.52 21.10 -17.91
CA ASN A 143 -2.66 20.99 -19.11
C ASN A 143 -3.26 20.07 -20.18
N GLY A 144 -4.44 19.46 -19.93
CA GLY A 144 -4.99 18.44 -20.82
C GLY A 144 -4.15 17.16 -20.77
N ARG A 145 -4.10 16.42 -21.86
CA ARG A 145 -3.37 15.14 -21.92
C ARG A 145 -1.87 15.32 -21.70
N VAL A 146 -1.35 14.68 -20.66
CA VAL A 146 0.06 14.63 -20.30
C VAL A 146 0.51 13.17 -20.22
N GLU A 147 1.73 12.89 -20.67
CA GLU A 147 2.36 11.58 -20.56
C GLU A 147 3.49 11.63 -19.53
N LEU A 148 3.45 10.72 -18.57
CA LEU A 148 4.40 10.60 -17.47
C LEU A 148 5.13 9.26 -17.58
N THR A 149 6.44 9.24 -17.37
CA THR A 149 7.19 7.98 -17.34
C THR A 149 7.00 7.28 -16.01
N PHE A 150 6.62 6.00 -16.02
CA PHE A 150 6.36 5.22 -14.81
C PHE A 150 7.51 5.28 -13.79
N ALA A 151 8.75 5.12 -14.26
CA ALA A 151 9.94 5.15 -13.41
C ALA A 151 10.20 6.52 -12.73
N THR A 152 9.59 7.61 -13.22
CA THR A 152 9.75 8.95 -12.63
C THR A 152 8.70 9.27 -11.57
N ILE A 153 7.75 8.38 -11.33
CA ILE A 153 6.70 8.58 -10.36
C ILE A 153 7.23 8.32 -8.95
N HIS A 154 7.14 9.33 -8.10
CA HIS A 154 7.39 9.19 -6.66
C HIS A 154 6.18 8.60 -5.93
N SER A 155 4.98 9.06 -6.26
CA SER A 155 3.74 8.55 -5.69
C SER A 155 2.55 8.79 -6.61
N ALA A 156 1.65 7.84 -6.65
CA ALA A 156 0.36 7.96 -7.32
C ALA A 156 -0.73 7.37 -6.44
N LYS A 157 -1.90 7.98 -6.41
CA LYS A 157 -3.07 7.46 -5.72
C LYS A 157 -4.36 7.88 -6.41
N LEU A 158 -5.41 7.07 -6.24
CA LEU A 158 -6.75 7.43 -6.64
C LEU A 158 -7.27 8.61 -5.80
N VAL A 159 -8.15 9.41 -6.38
CA VAL A 159 -8.88 10.46 -5.68
C VAL A 159 -10.28 9.96 -5.38
N LEU A 160 -10.73 10.16 -4.15
CA LEU A 160 -12.07 9.74 -3.73
C LEU A 160 -13.13 10.54 -4.49
N THR A 161 -13.91 9.84 -5.32
CA THR A 161 -15.03 10.36 -6.09
C THR A 161 -16.22 9.43 -5.97
N ASP A 162 -17.44 9.91 -6.21
CA ASP A 162 -18.63 9.07 -6.20
C ASP A 162 -18.52 7.91 -7.19
N LYS A 163 -17.88 8.13 -8.34
CA LYS A 163 -17.58 7.10 -9.34
C LYS A 163 -16.68 6.01 -8.77
N LEU A 164 -15.63 6.40 -8.02
CA LEU A 164 -14.71 5.46 -7.40
C LEU A 164 -15.41 4.66 -6.29
N ILE A 165 -16.18 5.33 -5.44
CA ILE A 165 -16.97 4.67 -4.38
C ILE A 165 -17.90 3.63 -4.98
N ALA A 166 -18.63 3.98 -6.06
CA ALA A 166 -19.54 3.06 -6.73
C ALA A 166 -18.83 1.87 -7.41
N ALA A 167 -17.55 2.04 -7.82
CA ALA A 167 -16.76 0.99 -8.45
C ALA A 167 -16.04 0.08 -7.44
N THR A 168 -15.98 0.47 -6.16
CA THR A 168 -15.26 -0.27 -5.13
C THR A 168 -16.22 -1.18 -4.38
N VAL A 169 -15.83 -2.45 -4.22
CA VAL A 169 -16.60 -3.40 -3.39
C VAL A 169 -16.50 -2.95 -1.92
N PRO A 170 -17.59 -2.93 -1.15
CA PRO A 170 -17.53 -2.62 0.28
C PRO A 170 -16.55 -3.54 1.01
N LEU A 171 -15.80 -2.99 1.97
CA LEU A 171 -14.96 -3.79 2.86
C LEU A 171 -15.83 -4.74 3.68
N ASP A 172 -15.46 -6.01 3.71
CA ASP A 172 -16.05 -6.97 4.63
C ASP A 172 -15.43 -6.75 6.02
N THR A 173 -16.24 -6.24 6.94
CA THR A 173 -15.87 -5.97 8.32
C THR A 173 -16.51 -6.96 9.30
N SER A 174 -17.04 -8.07 8.81
CA SER A 174 -17.80 -9.04 9.62
C SER A 174 -17.00 -9.65 10.79
N GLY A 175 -15.66 -9.71 10.68
CA GLY A 175 -14.79 -10.18 11.77
C GLY A 175 -14.37 -9.11 12.79
N ALA A 176 -14.73 -7.83 12.59
CA ALA A 176 -14.27 -6.74 13.47
C ALA A 176 -14.98 -6.77 14.83
N ASP A 177 -16.25 -7.14 14.85
CA ASP A 177 -17.07 -7.15 16.06
C ASP A 177 -16.68 -8.30 17.01
N GLU A 178 -16.25 -9.46 16.48
CA GLU A 178 -15.81 -10.61 17.28
C GLU A 178 -14.48 -10.34 18.02
N ILE A 179 -13.62 -9.48 17.46
CA ILE A 179 -12.32 -9.14 18.08
C ILE A 179 -12.53 -8.21 19.28
N ILE A 180 -13.51 -7.32 19.23
CA ILE A 180 -13.81 -6.38 20.32
C ILE A 180 -14.40 -7.13 21.52
N GLU A 181 -15.27 -8.11 21.30
CA GLU A 181 -15.86 -8.91 22.38
C GLU A 181 -14.83 -9.77 23.13
N THR A 182 -13.79 -10.28 22.43
CA THR A 182 -12.73 -11.07 23.07
C THR A 182 -11.75 -10.25 23.91
N GLU A 183 -11.55 -8.97 23.61
CA GLU A 183 -10.72 -8.08 24.44
C GLU A 183 -11.43 -7.62 25.72
N ASP A 184 -12.74 -7.39 25.68
CA ASP A 184 -13.55 -7.04 26.86
C ASP A 184 -13.70 -8.23 27.82
N ASP A 185 -13.87 -9.46 27.32
CA ASP A 185 -13.98 -10.67 28.14
C ASP A 185 -12.68 -11.02 28.90
N LEU A 186 -11.52 -10.60 28.41
CA LEU A 186 -10.23 -10.82 29.07
C LEU A 186 -9.98 -9.82 30.22
N GLN A 187 -10.57 -8.63 30.18
CA GLN A 187 -10.44 -7.63 31.26
C GLN A 187 -11.33 -7.93 32.47
N GLU A 188 -12.48 -8.59 32.29
CA GLU A 188 -13.35 -8.98 33.42
C GLU A 188 -12.82 -10.15 34.23
N GLN A 189 -11.86 -10.93 33.72
CA GLN A 189 -11.28 -12.09 34.44
C GLN A 189 -10.06 -11.72 35.33
N GLU A 190 -9.46 -10.54 35.15
CA GLU A 190 -8.34 -10.09 35.99
C GLU A 190 -8.77 -9.30 37.24
N ASP A 191 -10.04 -8.88 37.36
CA ASP A 191 -10.58 -8.11 38.50
C ASP A 191 -11.48 -8.94 39.48
N SER A 192 -11.38 -10.27 39.45
CA SER A 192 -12.16 -11.13 40.35
C SER A 192 -11.30 -11.91 41.33
#